data_3980f1e304bac5105922357f96ae7493
#
_entry.id   3980f1e304bac5105922357f96ae7493
#
_cell.length_a   1.000
_cell.length_b   1.000
_cell.length_c   1.000
_cell.angle_alpha   90.00
_cell.angle_beta   90.00
_cell.angle_gamma   90.00
#
_symmetry.space_group_name_H-M   'P 1'
#
loop_
_entity.id
_entity.type
_entity.pdbx_description
1 polymer ?
#
loop_
_entity_poly.entity_id
_entity_poly.type
_entity_poly.pdbx_seq_one_letter_code
_entity_poly.pdbx_strand_id
1 'polypeptide(L)'
;FDDGAGNWFYTSQGRFPVNVGGNEYSNAIMMGHVRSIRWDANGWPLVMPERYGAVPQAPITENEIAGDWEHLALTTSTGTQRTSETMTYDLGTHKITSGSWKNATWTFDAATQTITTSAGVVLYLQREVDWEASPRTHTIVYAAQGNKRHIGGRNSNNPL
;
A
#
# COMPACT_ATOMS: atom_id res chain seq x y z
N PHE A 1 -5.46 -14.87 -9.74
CA PHE A 1 -6.79 -15.45 -9.94
C PHE A 1 -7.88 -14.42 -9.61
N ASP A 2 -9.06 -14.62 -10.11
CA ASP A 2 -10.25 -13.87 -9.73
C ASP A 2 -11.23 -14.78 -8.96
N ASP A 3 -12.18 -14.15 -8.26
CA ASP A 3 -13.21 -14.87 -7.47
C ASP A 3 -14.54 -15.06 -8.22
N GLY A 4 -14.59 -14.74 -9.49
CA GLY A 4 -15.81 -14.76 -10.31
C GLY A 4 -16.77 -13.60 -10.06
N ALA A 5 -16.51 -12.74 -9.07
CA ALA A 5 -17.26 -11.52 -8.77
C ALA A 5 -16.53 -10.25 -9.22
N GLY A 6 -15.43 -10.38 -9.93
CA GLY A 6 -14.62 -9.28 -10.45
C GLY A 6 -13.49 -8.84 -9.56
N ASN A 7 -13.29 -9.47 -8.41
CA ASN A 7 -12.14 -9.19 -7.56
C ASN A 7 -10.94 -10.04 -8.01
N TRP A 8 -9.79 -9.41 -8.07
CA TRP A 8 -8.55 -10.05 -8.49
C TRP A 8 -7.57 -10.15 -7.34
N PHE A 9 -6.86 -11.27 -7.30
CA PHE A 9 -5.94 -11.59 -6.22
C PHE A 9 -4.59 -12.06 -6.75
N TYR A 10 -3.55 -11.65 -6.06
CA TYR A 10 -2.18 -12.12 -6.21
C TYR A 10 -1.85 -13.08 -5.07
N THR A 11 -1.24 -14.20 -5.40
CA THR A 11 -0.71 -15.13 -4.40
C THR A 11 0.81 -15.16 -4.50
N SER A 12 1.45 -15.16 -3.36
CA SER A 12 2.88 -15.31 -3.25
C SER A 12 3.24 -16.15 -2.05
N GLN A 13 4.48 -16.58 -2.03
CA GLN A 13 5.08 -17.32 -0.95
C GLN A 13 6.11 -16.43 -0.26
N GLY A 14 6.01 -16.33 1.07
CA GLY A 14 7.00 -15.69 1.93
C GLY A 14 7.73 -16.73 2.77
N ARG A 15 8.97 -16.45 3.10
CA ARG A 15 9.75 -17.26 4.03
C ARG A 15 9.55 -16.75 5.45
N PHE A 16 9.48 -17.66 6.41
CA PHE A 16 9.39 -17.29 7.82
C PHE A 16 10.75 -16.83 8.33
N PRO A 17 10.85 -15.65 9.00
CA PRO A 17 12.10 -15.20 9.61
C PRO A 17 12.49 -16.11 10.79
N VAL A 18 13.72 -16.58 10.84
CA VAL A 18 14.18 -17.54 11.88
C VAL A 18 15.45 -17.14 12.59
N ASN A 19 16.31 -16.33 12.04
CA ASN A 19 17.59 -15.89 12.64
C ASN A 19 18.41 -17.05 13.27
N VAL A 20 18.45 -18.20 12.62
CA VAL A 20 19.16 -19.39 13.12
C VAL A 20 20.29 -19.76 12.19
N GLY A 21 21.49 -19.91 12.74
CA GLY A 21 22.66 -20.41 12.00
C GLY A 21 23.12 -19.53 10.86
N GLY A 22 22.98 -18.21 10.99
CA GLY A 22 23.35 -17.24 9.95
C GLY A 22 22.36 -17.12 8.79
N ASN A 23 21.24 -17.86 8.83
CA ASN A 23 20.14 -17.71 7.89
C ASN A 23 19.05 -16.82 8.50
N GLU A 24 18.76 -15.72 7.85
CA GLU A 24 17.69 -14.80 8.28
C GLU A 24 16.29 -15.40 8.08
N TYR A 25 16.13 -16.32 7.12
CA TYR A 25 14.84 -16.88 6.72
C TYR A 25 14.88 -18.41 6.63
N SER A 26 13.78 -19.04 7.02
CA SER A 26 13.59 -20.49 6.90
C SER A 26 13.55 -20.93 5.43
N ASN A 27 14.20 -22.04 5.13
CA ASN A 27 14.02 -22.79 3.88
C ASN A 27 12.93 -23.87 3.97
N ALA A 28 12.47 -24.19 5.19
CA ALA A 28 11.50 -25.25 5.47
C ALA A 28 10.10 -24.73 5.76
N ILE A 29 9.99 -23.52 6.33
CA ILE A 29 8.70 -22.93 6.73
C ILE A 29 8.41 -21.74 5.82
N MET A 30 7.34 -21.88 5.05
CA MET A 30 6.89 -20.85 4.13
C MET A 30 5.45 -20.49 4.43
N MET A 31 5.12 -19.20 4.22
CA MET A 31 3.78 -18.67 4.39
C MET A 31 3.20 -18.31 3.03
N GLY A 32 1.97 -18.75 2.76
CA GLY A 32 1.20 -18.23 1.65
C GLY A 32 0.66 -16.85 1.96
N HIS A 33 0.77 -15.95 1.00
CA HIS A 33 0.19 -14.61 1.07
C HIS A 33 -0.82 -14.45 -0.05
N VAL A 34 -1.98 -13.89 0.29
CA VAL A 34 -2.98 -13.43 -0.68
C VAL A 34 -3.08 -11.92 -0.54
N ARG A 35 -3.06 -11.22 -1.65
CA ARG A 35 -3.18 -9.75 -1.72
C ARG A 35 -4.16 -9.39 -2.80
N SER A 36 -4.92 -8.32 -2.59
CA SER A 36 -5.82 -7.78 -3.61
C SER A 36 -5.03 -7.16 -4.75
N ILE A 37 -5.60 -7.17 -5.94
CA ILE A 37 -5.11 -6.45 -7.11
C ILE A 37 -6.12 -5.37 -7.48
N ARG A 38 -5.64 -4.16 -7.71
CA ARG A 38 -6.35 -3.14 -8.48
C ARG A 38 -5.69 -2.99 -9.85
N TRP A 39 -6.46 -2.55 -10.82
CA TRP A 39 -5.97 -2.27 -12.16
C TRP A 39 -5.78 -0.76 -12.32
N ASP A 40 -4.64 -0.33 -12.84
CA ASP A 40 -4.44 1.07 -13.18
C ASP A 40 -5.19 1.45 -14.47
N ALA A 41 -5.18 2.74 -14.81
CA ALA A 41 -5.86 3.24 -16.00
C ALA A 41 -5.32 2.68 -17.33
N ASN A 42 -4.15 2.07 -17.33
CA ASN A 42 -3.51 1.44 -18.49
C ASN A 42 -3.72 -0.09 -18.52
N GLY A 43 -4.44 -0.64 -17.55
CA GLY A 43 -4.68 -2.08 -17.43
C GLY A 43 -3.53 -2.86 -16.80
N TRP A 44 -2.64 -2.20 -16.04
CA TRP A 44 -1.58 -2.87 -15.28
C TRP A 44 -2.08 -3.29 -13.88
N PRO A 45 -1.74 -4.49 -13.44
CA PRO A 45 -2.09 -4.95 -12.10
C PRO A 45 -1.23 -4.26 -11.04
N LEU A 46 -1.89 -3.70 -10.05
CA LEU A 46 -1.29 -3.11 -8.86
C LEU A 46 -1.59 -4.02 -7.67
N VAL A 47 -0.59 -4.73 -7.18
CA VAL A 47 -0.73 -5.58 -5.99
C VAL A 47 -0.73 -4.70 -4.75
N MET A 48 -1.79 -4.81 -3.94
CA MET A 48 -1.90 -4.04 -2.69
C MET A 48 -0.82 -4.45 -1.69
N PRO A 49 -0.30 -3.50 -0.88
CA PRO A 49 0.83 -3.76 0.02
C PRO A 49 0.46 -4.70 1.18
N GLU A 50 -0.79 -4.67 1.64
CA GLU A 50 -1.25 -5.51 2.74
C GLU A 50 -1.82 -6.84 2.27
N ARG A 51 -1.81 -7.83 3.17
CA ARG A 51 -2.49 -9.12 2.96
C ARG A 51 -3.99 -8.91 2.94
N TYR A 52 -4.68 -9.66 2.09
CA TYR A 52 -6.14 -9.60 1.97
C TYR A 52 -6.83 -9.91 3.30
N GLY A 53 -7.64 -8.96 3.78
CA GLY A 53 -8.35 -9.05 5.05
C GLY A 53 -9.87 -9.19 4.92
N ALA A 54 -10.40 -9.30 3.69
CA ALA A 54 -11.84 -9.33 3.41
C ALA A 54 -12.61 -8.11 3.99
N VAL A 55 -11.98 -6.94 4.01
CA VAL A 55 -12.59 -5.70 4.53
C VAL A 55 -13.65 -5.20 3.54
N PRO A 56 -14.84 -4.80 4.02
CA PRO A 56 -15.84 -4.15 3.17
C PRO A 56 -15.27 -2.89 2.52
N GLN A 57 -15.46 -2.75 1.22
CA GLN A 57 -14.93 -1.64 0.42
C GLN A 57 -15.90 -0.45 0.39
N ALA A 58 -16.26 0.11 1.56
CA ALA A 58 -16.99 1.37 1.61
C ALA A 58 -16.17 2.49 0.96
N PRO A 59 -16.80 3.47 0.27
CA PRO A 59 -16.09 4.58 -0.34
C PRO A 59 -15.20 5.30 0.68
N ILE A 60 -13.96 5.56 0.28
CA ILE A 60 -13.02 6.38 1.05
C ILE A 60 -13.39 7.84 0.82
N THR A 61 -13.35 8.64 1.88
CA THR A 61 -13.58 10.08 1.81
C THR A 61 -12.25 10.85 1.86
N GLU A 62 -12.24 12.07 1.36
CA GLU A 62 -11.04 12.88 1.35
C GLU A 62 -10.49 13.17 2.76
N ASN A 63 -11.37 13.31 3.75
CA ASN A 63 -10.96 13.53 5.15
C ASN A 63 -10.15 12.35 5.72
N GLU A 64 -10.38 11.13 5.25
CA GLU A 64 -9.66 9.95 5.69
C GLU A 64 -8.24 9.85 5.11
N ILE A 65 -7.91 10.70 4.13
CA ILE A 65 -6.58 10.72 3.51
C ILE A 65 -5.59 11.52 4.35
N ALA A 66 -6.09 12.51 5.10
CA ALA A 66 -5.24 13.37 5.92
C ALA A 66 -4.49 12.57 6.99
N GLY A 67 -3.26 12.98 7.27
CA GLY A 67 -2.43 12.38 8.31
C GLY A 67 -1.20 11.68 7.77
N ASP A 68 -0.62 10.82 8.60
CA ASP A 68 0.65 10.16 8.31
C ASP A 68 0.43 8.85 7.56
N TRP A 69 1.24 8.66 6.55
CA TRP A 69 1.28 7.47 5.73
C TRP A 69 2.66 6.85 5.78
N GLU A 70 2.70 5.56 5.99
CA GLU A 70 3.91 4.78 5.80
C GLU A 70 4.08 4.49 4.30
N HIS A 71 5.09 5.07 3.70
CA HIS A 71 5.36 4.97 2.26
C HIS A 71 6.57 4.09 1.99
N LEU A 72 6.44 3.18 1.03
CA LEU A 72 7.51 2.29 0.60
C LEU A 72 7.67 2.34 -0.91
N ALA A 73 8.84 2.77 -1.36
CA ALA A 73 9.23 2.72 -2.77
C ALA A 73 10.00 1.43 -3.05
N LEU A 74 9.35 0.46 -3.72
CA LEU A 74 10.00 -0.77 -4.17
C LEU A 74 10.84 -0.49 -5.42
N THR A 75 12.04 -1.02 -5.47
CA THR A 75 12.93 -0.92 -6.62
C THR A 75 13.20 -2.30 -7.21
N THR A 76 13.67 -2.33 -8.45
CA THR A 76 14.09 -3.58 -9.12
C THR A 76 15.46 -4.07 -8.67
N SER A 77 16.19 -3.32 -7.84
CA SER A 77 17.48 -3.76 -7.32
C SER A 77 17.29 -4.86 -6.27
N THR A 78 17.98 -5.96 -6.46
CA THR A 78 17.99 -7.11 -5.55
C THR A 78 18.91 -6.88 -4.35
N GLY A 79 18.60 -7.49 -3.21
CA GLY A 79 19.56 -7.74 -2.14
C GLY A 79 19.44 -6.88 -0.88
N THR A 80 18.58 -5.85 -0.83
CA THR A 80 18.37 -5.09 0.42
C THR A 80 16.91 -4.89 0.72
N GLN A 81 16.52 -5.13 1.95
CA GLN A 81 15.21 -4.73 2.45
C GLN A 81 15.09 -3.21 2.37
N ARG A 82 13.97 -2.72 1.88
CA ARG A 82 13.68 -1.29 1.85
C ARG A 82 13.02 -0.86 3.15
N THR A 83 13.40 0.31 3.60
CA THR A 83 12.77 0.96 4.75
C THR A 83 11.68 1.90 4.23
N SER A 84 10.54 1.88 4.90
CA SER A 84 9.47 2.86 4.67
C SER A 84 9.87 4.24 5.18
N GLU A 85 9.20 5.25 4.67
CA GLU A 85 9.29 6.62 5.15
C GLU A 85 7.89 7.14 5.52
N THR A 86 7.82 8.10 6.44
CA THR A 86 6.56 8.76 6.76
C THR A 86 6.31 9.91 5.80
N MET A 87 5.13 9.90 5.16
CA MET A 87 4.60 11.01 4.38
C MET A 87 3.34 11.54 5.05
N THR A 88 3.29 12.82 5.32
CA THR A 88 2.14 13.48 5.95
C THR A 88 1.33 14.23 4.90
N TYR A 89 0.06 13.86 4.77
CA TYR A 89 -0.90 14.51 3.86
C TYR A 89 -1.71 15.55 4.64
N ASP A 90 -1.56 16.81 4.28
CA ASP A 90 -2.29 17.92 4.88
C ASP A 90 -3.55 18.25 4.06
N LEU A 91 -4.71 18.17 4.71
CA LEU A 91 -6.01 18.40 4.09
C LEU A 91 -6.24 19.88 3.77
N GLY A 92 -5.80 20.78 4.66
CA GLY A 92 -6.08 22.20 4.52
C GLY A 92 -5.35 22.85 3.36
N THR A 93 -4.13 22.40 3.08
CA THR A 93 -3.29 22.93 1.99
C THR A 93 -3.21 22.01 0.78
N HIS A 94 -3.72 20.79 0.88
CA HIS A 94 -3.56 19.72 -0.13
C HIS A 94 -2.09 19.49 -0.51
N LYS A 95 -1.21 19.54 0.49
CA LYS A 95 0.23 19.30 0.32
C LYS A 95 0.70 18.12 1.12
N ILE A 96 1.74 17.48 0.62
CA ILE A 96 2.52 16.52 1.37
C ILE A 96 3.59 17.29 2.12
N THR A 97 3.61 17.19 3.45
CA THR A 97 4.43 18.04 4.31
C THR A 97 5.72 17.36 4.79
N SER A 98 5.83 16.02 4.60
CA SER A 98 7.02 15.23 4.95
C SER A 98 7.38 14.20 3.89
N GLY A 99 8.51 13.52 4.07
CA GLY A 99 8.98 12.46 3.19
C GLY A 99 9.55 12.94 1.86
N SER A 100 9.81 12.00 0.97
CA SER A 100 10.47 12.27 -0.32
C SER A 100 9.63 13.10 -1.29
N TRP A 101 8.33 13.19 -1.07
CA TRP A 101 7.40 14.03 -1.84
C TRP A 101 7.02 15.33 -1.14
N LYS A 102 7.79 15.75 -0.14
CA LYS A 102 7.56 17.02 0.58
C LYS A 102 7.38 18.16 -0.40
N ASN A 103 6.35 18.98 -0.17
CA ASN A 103 5.87 20.10 -0.99
C ASN A 103 5.11 19.71 -2.27
N ALA A 104 4.99 18.42 -2.62
CA ALA A 104 4.08 18.02 -3.67
C ALA A 104 2.64 18.32 -3.25
N THR A 105 1.81 18.73 -4.20
CA THR A 105 0.36 18.84 -4.01
C THR A 105 -0.31 17.53 -4.34
N TRP A 106 -1.50 17.31 -3.79
CA TRP A 106 -2.32 16.15 -4.07
C TRP A 106 -3.78 16.53 -4.29
N THR A 107 -4.48 15.71 -5.05
CA THR A 107 -5.93 15.80 -5.26
C THR A 107 -6.53 14.40 -5.13
N PHE A 108 -7.74 14.32 -4.60
CA PHE A 108 -8.47 13.07 -4.45
C PHE A 108 -9.65 12.99 -5.43
N ASP A 109 -9.79 11.86 -6.11
CA ASP A 109 -10.93 11.54 -6.93
C ASP A 109 -11.77 10.45 -6.25
N ALA A 110 -12.93 10.85 -5.75
CA ALA A 110 -13.84 9.95 -5.05
C ALA A 110 -14.48 8.90 -5.97
N ALA A 111 -14.61 9.19 -7.27
CA ALA A 111 -15.22 8.25 -8.21
C ALA A 111 -14.29 7.08 -8.53
N THR A 112 -13.01 7.35 -8.68
CA THR A 112 -12.00 6.34 -8.98
C THR A 112 -11.26 5.85 -7.73
N GLN A 113 -11.49 6.49 -6.58
CA GLN A 113 -10.79 6.19 -5.32
C GLN A 113 -9.27 6.28 -5.51
N THR A 114 -8.81 7.41 -6.07
CA THR A 114 -7.39 7.65 -6.36
C THR A 114 -6.92 8.99 -5.83
N ILE A 115 -5.63 9.07 -5.51
CA ILE A 115 -4.92 10.32 -5.25
C ILE A 115 -3.97 10.58 -6.40
N THR A 116 -4.03 11.77 -6.99
CA THR A 116 -3.05 12.23 -7.97
C THR A 116 -2.12 13.24 -7.31
N THR A 117 -0.81 13.04 -7.45
CA THR A 117 0.20 13.93 -6.89
C THR A 117 0.88 14.76 -7.96
N SER A 118 1.34 15.97 -7.62
CA SER A 118 2.18 16.79 -8.53
C SER A 118 3.57 16.17 -8.79
N ALA A 119 3.93 15.11 -8.08
CA ALA A 119 5.09 14.26 -8.40
C ALA A 119 4.84 13.33 -9.61
N GLY A 120 3.65 13.41 -10.22
CA GLY A 120 3.28 12.63 -11.41
C GLY A 120 2.88 11.19 -11.14
N VAL A 121 2.47 10.87 -9.91
CA VAL A 121 2.06 9.53 -9.50
C VAL A 121 0.58 9.51 -9.16
N VAL A 122 -0.13 8.47 -9.62
CA VAL A 122 -1.51 8.18 -9.25
C VAL A 122 -1.51 7.00 -8.28
N LEU A 123 -2.05 7.22 -7.08
CA LEU A 123 -2.17 6.24 -6.01
C LEU A 123 -3.57 5.65 -6.01
N TYR A 124 -3.70 4.35 -6.09
CA TYR A 124 -4.97 3.62 -6.09
C TYR A 124 -5.25 3.12 -4.69
N LEU A 125 -6.30 3.63 -4.07
CA LEU A 125 -6.63 3.38 -2.67
C LEU A 125 -7.52 2.16 -2.49
N GLN A 126 -7.36 1.47 -1.36
CA GLN A 126 -8.20 0.34 -0.95
C GLN A 126 -8.23 0.24 0.57
N ARG A 127 -9.34 -0.28 1.13
CA ARG A 127 -9.43 -0.63 2.55
C ARG A 127 -8.86 -2.02 2.78
N GLU A 128 -8.05 -2.15 3.82
CA GLU A 128 -7.45 -3.42 4.23
C GLU A 128 -7.31 -3.50 5.74
N VAL A 129 -6.88 -4.66 6.23
CA VAL A 129 -6.50 -4.85 7.63
C VAL A 129 -5.04 -4.46 7.81
N ASP A 130 -4.75 -3.67 8.83
CA ASP A 130 -3.40 -3.51 9.34
C ASP A 130 -3.03 -4.77 10.15
N TRP A 131 -2.28 -5.67 9.52
CA TRP A 131 -1.89 -6.94 10.13
C TRP A 131 -0.79 -6.80 11.18
N GLU A 132 -0.12 -5.66 11.23
CA GLU A 132 0.97 -5.36 12.17
C GLU A 132 0.45 -4.67 13.43
N ALA A 133 -0.71 -4.03 13.36
CA ALA A 133 -1.34 -3.42 14.52
C ALA A 133 -1.79 -4.46 15.56
N SER A 134 -1.71 -4.09 16.84
CA SER A 134 -2.19 -4.91 17.96
C SER A 134 -3.05 -4.06 18.91
N PRO A 135 -4.38 -4.25 18.95
CA PRO A 135 -5.18 -5.18 18.13
C PRO A 135 -5.16 -4.81 16.64
N ARG A 136 -5.45 -5.79 15.79
CA ARG A 136 -5.60 -5.53 14.35
C ARG A 136 -6.73 -4.56 14.10
N THR A 137 -6.49 -3.60 13.22
CA THR A 137 -7.43 -2.54 12.84
C THR A 137 -7.62 -2.49 11.33
N HIS A 138 -8.69 -1.86 10.88
CA HIS A 138 -8.82 -1.52 9.47
C HIS A 138 -7.94 -0.32 9.16
N THR A 139 -7.46 -0.26 7.93
CA THR A 139 -6.64 0.85 7.43
C THR A 139 -6.93 1.11 5.96
N ILE A 140 -6.42 2.20 5.43
CA ILE A 140 -6.41 2.48 4.01
C ILE A 140 -4.99 2.25 3.50
N VAL A 141 -4.88 1.55 2.39
CA VAL A 141 -3.63 1.30 1.70
C VAL A 141 -3.68 1.84 0.28
N TYR A 142 -2.54 2.05 -0.31
CA TYR A 142 -2.45 2.36 -1.74
C TYR A 142 -1.35 1.55 -2.41
N ALA A 143 -1.55 1.36 -3.71
CA ALA A 143 -0.49 0.92 -4.61
C ALA A 143 -0.44 1.86 -5.82
N ALA A 144 0.74 2.02 -6.39
CA ALA A 144 0.96 2.82 -7.58
C ALA A 144 2.09 2.27 -8.42
N GLN A 145 2.05 2.56 -9.70
CA GLN A 145 3.19 2.37 -10.59
C GLN A 145 3.87 3.72 -10.80
N GLY A 146 5.08 3.87 -10.27
CA GLY A 146 5.95 5.00 -10.58
C GLY A 146 6.93 4.63 -11.70
N ASN A 147 7.73 5.58 -12.15
CA ASN A 147 8.76 5.37 -13.17
C ASN A 147 9.73 4.26 -12.71
N LYS A 148 9.49 2.99 -13.12
CA LYS A 148 10.24 1.77 -12.77
C LYS A 148 10.18 1.37 -11.28
N ARG A 149 9.12 1.72 -10.53
CA ARG A 149 8.99 1.39 -9.12
C ARG A 149 7.53 1.04 -8.79
N HIS A 150 7.30 -0.02 -8.03
CA HIS A 150 6.07 -0.19 -7.29
C HIS A 150 6.12 0.67 -6.02
N ILE A 151 5.00 1.28 -5.69
CA ILE A 151 4.87 2.15 -4.53
C ILE A 151 3.70 1.60 -3.74
N GLY A 152 3.90 1.40 -2.46
CA GLY A 152 2.86 0.99 -1.53
C GLY A 152 2.87 1.91 -0.32
N GLY A 153 1.72 2.07 0.31
CA GLY A 153 1.61 2.85 1.53
C GLY A 153 0.38 2.48 2.34
N ARG A 154 0.45 2.80 3.62
CA ARG A 154 -0.57 2.56 4.62
C ARG A 154 -0.81 3.83 5.43
N ASN A 155 -2.07 4.16 5.70
CA ASN A 155 -2.42 5.23 6.62
C ASN A 155 -2.19 4.76 8.07
N SER A 156 -1.25 5.37 8.76
CA SER A 156 -0.88 5.01 10.14
C SER A 156 -1.75 5.67 11.20
N ASN A 157 -2.58 6.65 10.84
CA ASN A 157 -3.31 7.48 11.80
C ASN A 157 -4.84 7.29 11.81
N ASN A 158 -5.37 6.45 10.95
CA ASN A 158 -6.83 6.29 10.88
C ASN A 158 -7.25 4.83 11.03
N PRO A 159 -7.28 4.30 12.28
CA PRO A 159 -7.98 3.05 12.55
C PRO A 159 -9.47 3.31 12.33
N LEU A 160 -10.05 2.64 11.37
CA LEU A 160 -11.49 2.68 11.08
C LEU A 160 -12.26 1.85 12.09
#